data_21237aa9a4e0dfe73ccf7431aa3df0f8
#
_entry.id   21237aa9a4e0dfe73ccf7431aa3df0f8
#
_cell.length_a   1.000
_cell.length_b   1.000
_cell.length_c   1.000
_cell.angle_alpha   90.00
_cell.angle_beta   90.00
_cell.angle_gamma   90.00
#
_symmetry.space_group_name_H-M   'P 1'
#
loop_
_entity.id
_entity.type
_entity.pdbx_description
1 polymer ?
#
loop_
_entity_poly.entity_id
_entity_poly.type
_entity_poly.pdbx_seq_one_letter_code
_entity_poly.pdbx_strand_id
1 'polypeptide(L)'
;MQVAYKAVRLDKTSHYDQKTKWRTGNIVRPDRAGGAEEGHCGHGIHCSPTLLHAVGLQGGPSLYAVVEPRGIIASDETKMRCECVKVLRWLTQQEQDQLAEFKLWEANHPINPLMLPGPNQITKAQLRDLAKWASVRASVRASAGDSVCASVWDSVWDSVWASVWASVWTGVGDSVRANMWASVRAGVWDSAGDSVGAYAGGLFPRIRIWKYAEELGPHPWNPLLRLWYAGIVPSFDGNEWRLHAGPKAAIIWQGSV
;
A
#
# COMPACT_ATOMS: atom_id res chain seq x y z
N MET A 1 -13.55 -25.47 -14.19
CA MET A 1 -14.28 -24.29 -13.67
C MET A 1 -13.31 -23.11 -13.73
N GLN A 2 -13.66 -22.07 -14.45
CA GLN A 2 -12.83 -20.86 -14.50
C GLN A 2 -13.02 -20.07 -13.20
N VAL A 3 -11.92 -19.59 -12.63
CA VAL A 3 -11.95 -18.73 -11.46
C VAL A 3 -11.39 -17.37 -11.80
N ALA A 4 -11.87 -16.36 -11.10
CA ALA A 4 -11.43 -14.98 -11.21
C ALA A 4 -11.41 -14.33 -9.81
N TYR A 5 -10.95 -13.09 -9.75
CA TYR A 5 -10.81 -12.33 -8.51
C TYR A 5 -11.66 -11.06 -8.57
N LYS A 6 -12.25 -10.72 -7.44
CA LYS A 6 -13.05 -9.51 -7.30
C LYS A 6 -12.63 -8.74 -6.05
N ALA A 7 -12.21 -7.50 -6.25
CA ALA A 7 -12.01 -6.54 -5.18
C ALA A 7 -13.34 -5.89 -4.78
N VAL A 8 -13.59 -5.79 -3.49
CA VAL A 8 -14.75 -5.11 -2.89
C VAL A 8 -14.30 -4.31 -1.68
N ARG A 9 -15.14 -3.39 -1.22
CA ARG A 9 -14.88 -2.60 -0.02
C ARG A 9 -14.76 -3.48 1.23
N LEU A 10 -14.17 -2.95 2.30
CA LEU A 10 -14.00 -3.67 3.57
C LEU A 10 -15.33 -4.09 4.22
N ASP A 11 -16.43 -3.39 3.92
CA ASP A 11 -17.78 -3.71 4.37
C ASP A 11 -18.50 -4.75 3.49
N LYS A 12 -17.75 -5.33 2.54
CA LYS A 12 -18.24 -6.30 1.54
C LYS A 12 -19.30 -5.73 0.59
N THR A 13 -19.25 -4.43 0.31
CA THR A 13 -20.04 -3.83 -0.77
C THR A 13 -19.17 -3.56 -2.00
N SER A 14 -19.80 -3.40 -3.17
CA SER A 14 -19.11 -3.01 -4.39
C SER A 14 -18.44 -1.64 -4.26
N HIS A 15 -17.26 -1.47 -4.84
CA HIS A 15 -16.62 -0.16 -4.94
C HIS A 15 -17.46 0.81 -5.80
N TYR A 16 -18.13 0.31 -6.85
CA TYR A 16 -18.86 1.12 -7.81
C TYR A 16 -20.13 1.73 -7.23
N ASP A 17 -21.06 0.89 -6.77
CA ASP A 17 -22.40 1.33 -6.33
C ASP A 17 -22.54 1.48 -4.81
N GLN A 18 -21.56 0.96 -4.05
CA GLN A 18 -21.51 0.95 -2.58
C GLN A 18 -22.74 0.29 -1.93
N LYS A 19 -23.53 -0.46 -2.68
CA LYS A 19 -24.80 -1.09 -2.27
C LYS A 19 -24.81 -2.59 -2.46
N THR A 20 -24.33 -3.07 -3.62
CA THR A 20 -24.29 -4.51 -3.93
C THR A 20 -23.46 -5.26 -2.92
N LYS A 21 -24.09 -6.17 -2.16
CA LYS A 21 -23.44 -6.96 -1.11
C LYS A 21 -22.90 -8.26 -1.65
N TRP A 22 -21.68 -8.58 -1.27
CA TRP A 22 -20.95 -9.77 -1.64
C TRP A 22 -20.90 -10.75 -0.47
N ARG A 23 -21.45 -11.98 -0.68
CA ARG A 23 -21.47 -13.04 0.34
C ARG A 23 -21.11 -14.37 -0.31
N THR A 24 -20.36 -15.20 0.40
CA THR A 24 -20.02 -16.55 -0.06
C THR A 24 -21.28 -17.32 -0.43
N GLY A 25 -21.23 -18.03 -1.57
CA GLY A 25 -22.33 -18.79 -2.14
C GLY A 25 -23.31 -17.99 -2.99
N ASN A 26 -23.38 -16.66 -2.84
CA ASN A 26 -24.31 -15.83 -3.59
C ASN A 26 -23.90 -15.69 -5.05
N ILE A 27 -24.90 -15.57 -5.91
CA ILE A 27 -24.76 -15.13 -7.29
C ILE A 27 -25.06 -13.64 -7.31
N VAL A 28 -24.06 -12.84 -7.69
CA VAL A 28 -24.19 -11.40 -7.85
C VAL A 28 -24.48 -11.07 -9.30
N ARG A 29 -25.50 -10.26 -9.52
CA ARG A 29 -25.92 -9.77 -10.84
C ARG A 29 -25.83 -8.25 -10.87
N PRO A 30 -25.61 -7.65 -12.05
CA PRO A 30 -25.73 -6.21 -12.20
C PRO A 30 -27.21 -5.82 -12.06
N ASP A 31 -27.45 -4.56 -11.71
CA ASP A 31 -28.78 -3.96 -11.66
C ASP A 31 -29.40 -3.80 -13.07
N ARG A 32 -28.57 -3.76 -14.12
CA ARG A 32 -28.95 -3.72 -15.53
C ARG A 32 -28.13 -4.71 -16.36
N ALA A 33 -28.76 -5.40 -17.28
CA ALA A 33 -28.08 -6.24 -18.24
C ALA A 33 -27.19 -5.41 -19.17
N GLY A 34 -26.00 -5.93 -19.49
CA GLY A 34 -25.06 -5.35 -20.45
C GLY A 34 -25.07 -6.11 -21.78
N GLY A 35 -24.78 -5.39 -22.86
CA GLY A 35 -24.60 -5.97 -24.20
C GLY A 35 -23.14 -6.02 -24.63
N ALA A 36 -22.78 -6.83 -25.60
CA ALA A 36 -21.42 -6.93 -26.12
C ALA A 36 -20.94 -5.61 -26.75
N GLU A 37 -21.85 -4.83 -27.30
CA GLU A 37 -21.62 -3.53 -27.92
C GLU A 37 -21.13 -2.46 -26.95
N GLU A 38 -21.36 -2.63 -25.65
CA GLU A 38 -20.88 -1.70 -24.62
C GLU A 38 -19.37 -1.82 -24.33
N GLY A 39 -18.67 -2.78 -24.95
CA GLY A 39 -17.23 -3.02 -24.75
C GLY A 39 -16.89 -3.50 -23.34
N HIS A 40 -15.61 -3.37 -22.94
CA HIS A 40 -15.10 -3.89 -21.66
C HIS A 40 -15.58 -3.13 -20.41
N CYS A 41 -16.00 -1.88 -20.57
CA CYS A 41 -16.43 -1.02 -19.48
C CYS A 41 -17.95 -0.83 -19.37
N GLY A 42 -18.74 -1.55 -20.18
CA GLY A 42 -20.20 -1.50 -20.14
C GLY A 42 -20.82 -2.13 -18.89
N HIS A 43 -22.15 -2.17 -18.87
CA HIS A 43 -22.89 -2.78 -17.76
C HIS A 43 -22.60 -4.27 -17.63
N GLY A 44 -22.46 -4.74 -16.43
CA GLY A 44 -22.12 -6.12 -16.10
C GLY A 44 -21.35 -6.20 -14.77
N ILE A 45 -21.03 -7.41 -14.35
CA ILE A 45 -20.14 -7.61 -13.21
C ILE A 45 -18.71 -7.74 -13.70
N HIS A 46 -17.84 -6.88 -13.23
CA HIS A 46 -16.43 -6.92 -13.56
C HIS A 46 -15.64 -7.73 -12.53
N CYS A 47 -14.80 -8.63 -13.00
CA CYS A 47 -13.79 -9.36 -12.21
C CYS A 47 -12.50 -9.46 -13.02
N SER A 48 -11.43 -9.93 -12.40
CA SER A 48 -10.08 -9.98 -13.01
C SER A 48 -9.55 -11.41 -13.03
N PRO A 49 -8.78 -11.80 -14.07
CA PRO A 49 -8.21 -13.15 -14.18
C PRO A 49 -7.14 -13.40 -13.09
N THR A 50 -6.46 -12.36 -12.64
CA THR A 50 -5.45 -12.46 -11.57
C THR A 50 -5.77 -11.52 -10.42
N LEU A 51 -5.21 -11.81 -9.24
CA LEU A 51 -5.36 -10.94 -8.08
C LEU A 51 -4.69 -9.59 -8.31
N LEU A 52 -3.53 -9.55 -8.95
CA LEU A 52 -2.80 -8.30 -9.25
C LEU A 52 -3.65 -7.35 -10.12
N HIS A 53 -4.32 -7.87 -11.13
CA HIS A 53 -5.23 -7.05 -11.94
C HIS A 53 -6.42 -6.56 -11.12
N ALA A 54 -6.97 -7.40 -10.20
CA ALA A 54 -8.04 -6.95 -9.31
C ALA A 54 -7.60 -5.83 -8.36
N VAL A 55 -6.34 -5.86 -7.89
CA VAL A 55 -5.72 -4.79 -7.09
C VAL A 55 -5.57 -3.51 -7.90
N GLY A 56 -5.00 -3.61 -9.11
CA GLY A 56 -4.73 -2.46 -9.97
C GLY A 56 -5.97 -1.71 -10.46
N LEU A 57 -7.14 -2.37 -10.48
CA LEU A 57 -8.41 -1.76 -10.91
C LEU A 57 -9.12 -0.96 -9.80
N GLN A 58 -8.63 -1.02 -8.56
CA GLN A 58 -9.29 -0.41 -7.41
C GLN A 58 -8.33 0.51 -6.67
N GLY A 59 -8.74 1.73 -6.43
CA GLY A 59 -8.04 2.64 -5.55
C GLY A 59 -8.53 2.51 -4.11
N GLY A 60 -7.67 2.09 -3.20
CA GLY A 60 -7.95 2.06 -1.77
C GLY A 60 -8.17 0.66 -1.17
N PRO A 61 -8.37 0.59 0.17
CA PRO A 61 -8.45 -0.67 0.90
C PRO A 61 -9.56 -1.58 0.42
N SER A 62 -9.24 -2.86 0.19
CA SER A 62 -10.16 -3.83 -0.40
C SER A 62 -10.05 -5.21 0.25
N LEU A 63 -11.18 -5.92 0.24
CA LEU A 63 -11.22 -7.37 0.43
C LEU A 63 -11.29 -8.05 -0.94
N TYR A 64 -10.75 -9.25 -1.04
CA TYR A 64 -10.69 -9.99 -2.30
C TYR A 64 -11.42 -11.32 -2.19
N ALA A 65 -12.34 -11.52 -3.14
CA ALA A 65 -13.08 -12.77 -3.29
C ALA A 65 -12.58 -13.56 -4.50
N VAL A 66 -12.53 -14.88 -4.35
CA VAL A 66 -12.47 -15.82 -5.48
C VAL A 66 -13.90 -15.99 -5.99
N VAL A 67 -14.09 -15.75 -7.27
CA VAL A 67 -15.41 -15.81 -7.92
C VAL A 67 -15.39 -16.75 -9.12
N GLU A 68 -16.56 -17.31 -9.47
CA GLU A 68 -16.81 -18.03 -10.71
C GLU A 68 -17.55 -17.07 -11.66
N PRO A 69 -16.90 -16.61 -12.75
CA PRO A 69 -17.57 -15.80 -13.78
C PRO A 69 -18.55 -16.65 -14.57
N ARG A 70 -19.70 -16.08 -14.90
CA ARG A 70 -20.76 -16.73 -15.69
C ARG A 70 -21.32 -15.76 -16.73
N GLY A 71 -21.51 -16.27 -17.97
CA GLY A 71 -21.93 -15.44 -19.09
C GLY A 71 -20.91 -14.33 -19.37
N ILE A 72 -19.68 -14.70 -19.78
CA ILE A 72 -18.63 -13.72 -20.10
C ILE A 72 -19.08 -12.96 -21.35
N ILE A 73 -19.29 -11.66 -21.19
CA ILE A 73 -19.75 -10.75 -22.25
C ILE A 73 -18.54 -10.20 -23.01
N ALA A 74 -17.49 -9.82 -22.30
CA ALA A 74 -16.23 -9.31 -22.84
C ALA A 74 -15.08 -9.64 -21.90
N SER A 75 -13.88 -9.84 -22.44
CA SER A 75 -12.67 -10.07 -21.64
C SER A 75 -11.42 -9.58 -22.35
N ASP A 76 -10.45 -9.15 -21.56
CA ASP A 76 -9.06 -8.88 -21.96
C ASP A 76 -8.10 -9.55 -20.97
N GLU A 77 -6.82 -9.23 -21.03
CA GLU A 77 -5.79 -9.79 -20.14
C GLU A 77 -5.97 -9.37 -18.67
N THR A 78 -6.64 -8.25 -18.41
CA THR A 78 -6.75 -7.62 -17.09
C THR A 78 -8.12 -7.76 -16.46
N LYS A 79 -9.17 -7.84 -17.30
CA LYS A 79 -10.55 -7.72 -16.85
C LYS A 79 -11.49 -8.61 -17.63
N MET A 80 -12.49 -9.14 -16.93
CA MET A 80 -13.65 -9.83 -17.49
C MET A 80 -14.92 -9.10 -17.10
N ARG A 81 -15.83 -8.94 -18.03
CA ARG A 81 -17.20 -8.45 -17.84
C ARG A 81 -18.17 -9.60 -18.02
N CYS A 82 -19.01 -9.86 -17.03
CA CYS A 82 -19.86 -11.04 -16.95
C CYS A 82 -21.32 -10.65 -16.70
N GLU A 83 -22.26 -11.51 -17.12
CA GLU A 83 -23.68 -11.39 -16.76
C GLU A 83 -23.90 -11.55 -15.27
N CYS A 84 -23.15 -12.45 -14.64
CA CYS A 84 -23.14 -12.61 -13.20
C CYS A 84 -21.87 -13.32 -12.73
N VAL A 85 -21.62 -13.29 -11.43
CA VAL A 85 -20.56 -14.07 -10.79
C VAL A 85 -21.08 -14.77 -9.54
N LYS A 86 -20.61 -15.97 -9.28
CA LYS A 86 -20.82 -16.66 -8.01
C LYS A 86 -19.63 -16.43 -7.09
N VAL A 87 -19.88 -15.95 -5.87
CA VAL A 87 -18.84 -15.80 -4.86
C VAL A 87 -18.51 -17.18 -4.29
N LEU A 88 -17.30 -17.66 -4.51
CA LEU A 88 -16.88 -18.98 -4.02
C LEU A 88 -16.36 -18.89 -2.57
N ARG A 89 -15.43 -17.97 -2.32
CA ARG A 89 -14.83 -17.74 -0.99
C ARG A 89 -14.09 -16.41 -0.94
N TRP A 90 -13.72 -16.01 0.26
CA TRP A 90 -12.81 -14.90 0.50
C TRP A 90 -11.37 -15.40 0.58
N LEU A 91 -10.42 -14.58 0.12
CA LEU A 91 -9.00 -14.86 0.31
C LEU A 91 -8.60 -14.56 1.76
N THR A 92 -7.85 -15.46 2.35
CA THR A 92 -7.15 -15.22 3.62
C THR A 92 -6.00 -14.24 3.43
N GLN A 93 -5.48 -13.66 4.52
CA GLN A 93 -4.30 -12.79 4.49
C GLN A 93 -3.12 -13.48 3.78
N GLN A 94 -2.79 -14.70 4.18
CA GLN A 94 -1.68 -15.44 3.60
C GLN A 94 -1.85 -15.68 2.09
N GLU A 95 -3.06 -16.03 1.64
CA GLU A 95 -3.35 -16.22 0.22
C GLU A 95 -3.25 -14.91 -0.57
N GLN A 96 -3.70 -13.79 0.01
CA GLN A 96 -3.58 -12.47 -0.62
C GLN A 96 -2.11 -12.12 -0.84
N ASP A 97 -1.27 -12.23 0.19
CA ASP A 97 0.14 -11.91 0.11
C ASP A 97 0.90 -12.87 -0.84
N GLN A 98 0.54 -14.15 -0.81
CA GLN A 98 1.16 -15.16 -1.67
C GLN A 98 0.81 -14.96 -3.15
N LEU A 99 -0.46 -14.70 -3.48
CA LEU A 99 -0.94 -14.51 -4.85
C LEU A 99 -0.55 -13.15 -5.43
N ALA A 100 -0.49 -12.12 -4.61
CA ALA A 100 -0.04 -10.79 -5.00
C ALA A 100 1.48 -10.68 -5.10
N GLU A 101 2.22 -11.60 -4.47
CA GLU A 101 3.69 -11.57 -4.38
C GLU A 101 4.26 -10.39 -3.58
N PHE A 102 3.41 -9.69 -2.84
CA PHE A 102 3.77 -8.63 -1.89
C PHE A 102 2.82 -8.64 -0.69
N LYS A 103 3.09 -7.82 0.33
CA LYS A 103 2.27 -7.75 1.56
C LYS A 103 0.94 -7.02 1.32
N LEU A 104 0.07 -7.61 0.49
CA LEU A 104 -1.19 -6.99 0.09
C LEU A 104 -2.13 -6.75 1.28
N TRP A 105 -2.15 -7.68 2.24
CA TRP A 105 -2.95 -7.50 3.44
C TRP A 105 -2.51 -6.26 4.23
N GLU A 106 -1.21 -6.11 4.47
CA GLU A 106 -0.65 -4.95 5.18
C GLU A 106 -0.87 -3.65 4.38
N ALA A 107 -0.79 -3.70 3.04
CA ALA A 107 -1.11 -2.56 2.18
C ALA A 107 -2.56 -2.07 2.36
N ASN A 108 -3.51 -3.00 2.52
CA ASN A 108 -4.92 -2.66 2.78
C ASN A 108 -5.22 -2.28 4.24
N HIS A 109 -4.34 -2.65 5.17
CA HIS A 109 -4.45 -2.38 6.61
C HIS A 109 -3.12 -1.79 7.12
N PRO A 110 -2.72 -0.62 6.61
CA PRO A 110 -1.39 -0.08 6.87
C PRO A 110 -1.19 0.24 8.35
N ILE A 111 0.00 -0.08 8.84
CA ILE A 111 0.37 0.13 10.24
C ILE A 111 0.71 1.59 10.45
N ASN A 112 -0.08 2.28 11.26
CA ASN A 112 0.25 3.63 11.71
C ASN A 112 1.23 3.55 12.91
N PRO A 113 2.50 3.92 12.74
CA PRO A 113 3.49 3.80 13.80
C PRO A 113 3.18 4.70 15.01
N LEU A 114 2.53 5.84 14.79
CA LEU A 114 2.17 6.76 15.87
C LEU A 114 1.05 6.21 16.79
N MET A 115 0.33 5.17 16.33
CA MET A 115 -0.69 4.48 17.15
C MET A 115 -0.15 3.25 17.86
N LEU A 116 1.11 2.87 17.61
CA LEU A 116 1.79 1.82 18.34
C LEU A 116 2.34 2.36 19.68
N PRO A 117 2.52 1.49 20.68
CA PRO A 117 3.25 1.88 21.90
C PRO A 117 4.69 2.21 21.51
N GLY A 118 5.04 3.49 21.58
CA GLY A 118 6.41 3.94 21.36
C GLY A 118 7.36 3.47 22.47
N PRO A 119 8.66 3.43 22.23
CA PRO A 119 9.63 3.04 23.25
C PRO A 119 9.76 4.12 24.33
N ASN A 120 9.96 3.69 25.58
CA ASN A 120 10.24 4.61 26.70
C ASN A 120 11.63 5.27 26.58
N GLN A 121 12.59 4.61 25.94
CA GLN A 121 13.94 5.10 25.69
C GLN A 121 14.44 4.62 24.34
N ILE A 122 15.19 5.48 23.65
CA ILE A 122 15.81 5.14 22.37
C ILE A 122 17.07 4.31 22.63
N THR A 123 17.12 3.15 22.00
CA THR A 123 18.23 2.20 22.10
C THR A 123 19.34 2.52 21.10
N LYS A 124 20.57 2.04 21.40
CA LYS A 124 21.68 2.10 20.43
C LYS A 124 21.39 1.39 19.11
N ALA A 125 20.53 0.36 19.12
CA ALA A 125 20.10 -0.34 17.90
C ALA A 125 19.23 0.57 17.02
N GLN A 126 18.28 1.27 17.61
CA GLN A 126 17.42 2.22 16.90
C GLN A 126 18.20 3.42 16.33
N LEU A 127 19.22 3.92 17.06
CA LEU A 127 20.11 4.95 16.54
C LEU A 127 20.96 4.45 15.37
N ARG A 128 21.43 3.19 15.40
CA ARG A 128 22.10 2.57 14.23
C ARG A 128 21.15 2.42 13.04
N ASP A 129 19.89 2.09 13.28
CA ASP A 129 18.88 2.04 12.20
C ASP A 129 18.60 3.44 11.67
N LEU A 130 18.53 4.45 12.50
CA LEU A 130 18.41 5.84 12.06
C LEU A 130 19.60 6.28 11.19
N ALA A 131 20.83 6.00 11.60
CA ALA A 131 22.03 6.33 10.82
C ALA A 131 22.02 5.62 9.44
N LYS A 132 21.65 4.33 9.41
CA LYS A 132 21.50 3.61 8.15
C LYS A 132 20.39 4.18 7.27
N TRP A 133 19.25 4.54 7.86
CA TRP A 133 18.15 5.19 7.13
C TRP A 133 18.57 6.55 6.58
N ALA A 134 19.29 7.34 7.36
CA ALA A 134 19.82 8.63 6.91
C ALA A 134 20.72 8.47 5.68
N SER A 135 21.60 7.48 5.67
CA SER A 135 22.46 7.15 4.52
C SER A 135 21.65 6.71 3.29
N VAL A 136 20.68 5.81 3.48
CA VAL A 136 19.78 5.35 2.39
C VAL A 136 19.04 6.53 1.78
N ARG A 137 18.40 7.34 2.63
CA ARG A 137 17.64 8.51 2.18
C ARG A 137 18.51 9.51 1.41
N ALA A 138 19.71 9.81 1.92
CA ALA A 138 20.64 10.71 1.26
C ALA A 138 21.09 10.18 -0.12
N SER A 139 21.42 8.89 -0.23
CA SER A 139 21.80 8.26 -1.49
C SER A 139 20.68 8.31 -2.52
N VAL A 140 19.46 7.92 -2.15
CA VAL A 140 18.31 7.94 -3.06
C VAL A 140 17.99 9.35 -3.52
N ARG A 141 17.98 10.34 -2.62
CA ARG A 141 17.74 11.75 -2.99
C ARG A 141 18.80 12.32 -3.91
N ALA A 142 20.07 11.95 -3.71
CA ALA A 142 21.15 12.36 -4.61
C ALA A 142 21.00 11.78 -6.03
N SER A 143 20.46 10.57 -6.15
CA SER A 143 20.30 9.86 -7.42
C SER A 143 18.96 10.16 -8.11
N ALA A 144 17.87 10.26 -7.36
CA ALA A 144 16.51 10.48 -7.88
C ALA A 144 16.15 11.97 -8.02
N GLY A 145 16.93 12.86 -7.45
CA GLY A 145 16.67 14.32 -7.45
C GLY A 145 15.64 14.78 -6.42
N ASP A 146 14.60 14.00 -6.11
CA ASP A 146 13.47 14.51 -5.31
C ASP A 146 13.12 13.68 -4.06
N SER A 147 12.80 12.39 -4.19
CA SER A 147 12.27 11.64 -3.05
C SER A 147 12.45 10.13 -3.14
N VAL A 148 12.39 9.48 -1.97
CA VAL A 148 12.32 8.01 -1.85
C VAL A 148 11.11 7.46 -2.61
N CYS A 149 10.00 8.22 -2.66
CA CYS A 149 8.81 7.81 -3.40
C CYS A 149 9.08 7.57 -4.88
N ALA A 150 9.96 8.36 -5.52
CA ALA A 150 10.33 8.19 -6.93
C ALA A 150 11.00 6.82 -7.16
N SER A 151 11.93 6.41 -6.28
CA SER A 151 12.57 5.10 -6.37
C SER A 151 11.57 3.95 -6.27
N VAL A 152 10.62 4.05 -5.36
CA VAL A 152 9.59 3.01 -5.19
C VAL A 152 8.62 2.99 -6.37
N TRP A 153 8.16 4.16 -6.80
CA TRP A 153 7.29 4.31 -7.98
C TRP A 153 7.88 3.64 -9.22
N ASP A 154 9.11 4.00 -9.56
CA ASP A 154 9.77 3.52 -10.77
C ASP A 154 10.17 2.04 -10.72
N SER A 155 10.07 1.40 -9.55
CA SER A 155 10.43 0.00 -9.34
C SER A 155 9.24 -0.94 -9.22
N VAL A 156 8.04 -0.41 -9.03
CA VAL A 156 6.80 -1.18 -8.86
C VAL A 156 5.91 -0.96 -10.09
N TRP A 157 5.12 -1.95 -10.46
CA TRP A 157 4.13 -1.79 -11.54
C TRP A 157 3.14 -0.66 -11.22
N ASP A 158 3.03 0.32 -12.09
CA ASP A 158 2.32 1.59 -11.87
C ASP A 158 0.93 1.46 -11.27
N SER A 159 0.09 0.55 -11.80
CA SER A 159 -1.28 0.39 -11.31
C SER A 159 -1.36 -0.25 -9.91
N VAL A 160 -0.45 -1.16 -9.60
CA VAL A 160 -0.33 -1.76 -8.26
C VAL A 160 0.21 -0.74 -7.28
N TRP A 161 1.23 0.03 -7.69
CA TRP A 161 1.77 1.10 -6.87
C TRP A 161 0.69 2.14 -6.55
N ALA A 162 -0.07 2.60 -7.52
CA ALA A 162 -1.13 3.58 -7.31
C ALA A 162 -2.16 3.11 -6.27
N SER A 163 -2.57 1.84 -6.34
CA SER A 163 -3.51 1.24 -5.38
C SER A 163 -2.91 1.11 -3.97
N VAL A 164 -1.68 0.62 -3.86
CA VAL A 164 -0.96 0.50 -2.58
C VAL A 164 -0.71 1.87 -1.98
N TRP A 165 -0.26 2.82 -2.80
CA TRP A 165 -0.02 4.19 -2.37
C TRP A 165 -1.29 4.85 -1.83
N ALA A 166 -2.41 4.75 -2.56
CA ALA A 166 -3.69 5.28 -2.10
C ALA A 166 -4.10 4.68 -0.74
N SER A 167 -3.96 3.37 -0.57
CA SER A 167 -4.29 2.69 0.69
C SER A 167 -3.39 3.11 1.84
N VAL A 168 -2.06 3.13 1.62
CA VAL A 168 -1.07 3.52 2.64
C VAL A 168 -1.22 5.00 2.98
N TRP A 169 -1.42 5.85 1.97
CA TRP A 169 -1.53 7.29 2.18
C TRP A 169 -2.77 7.66 2.97
N THR A 170 -3.94 7.17 2.58
CA THR A 170 -5.19 7.43 3.32
C THR A 170 -5.22 6.75 4.69
N GLY A 171 -4.58 5.59 4.83
CA GLY A 171 -4.53 4.86 6.09
C GLY A 171 -3.57 5.45 7.12
N VAL A 172 -2.38 5.89 6.68
CA VAL A 172 -1.34 6.37 7.62
C VAL A 172 -0.64 7.64 7.18
N GLY A 173 -0.49 7.90 5.88
CA GLY A 173 0.29 9.03 5.37
C GLY A 173 -0.25 10.36 5.86
N ASP A 174 -1.53 10.61 5.74
CA ASP A 174 -2.18 11.85 6.18
C ASP A 174 -2.11 12.00 7.71
N SER A 175 -2.30 10.92 8.46
CA SER A 175 -2.19 10.94 9.92
C SER A 175 -0.77 11.25 10.39
N VAL A 176 0.23 10.59 9.82
CA VAL A 176 1.65 10.83 10.15
C VAL A 176 2.03 12.28 9.81
N ARG A 177 1.68 12.75 8.62
CA ARG A 177 1.99 14.11 8.19
C ARG A 177 1.28 15.17 9.03
N ALA A 178 -0.02 15.02 9.30
CA ALA A 178 -0.78 15.98 10.09
C ALA A 178 -0.26 16.08 11.53
N ASN A 179 0.02 14.96 12.17
CA ASN A 179 0.54 14.95 13.54
C ASN A 179 1.96 15.50 13.61
N MET A 180 2.82 15.20 12.63
CA MET A 180 4.17 15.73 12.57
C MET A 180 4.17 17.23 12.24
N TRP A 181 3.26 17.70 11.36
CA TRP A 181 3.11 19.12 11.05
C TRP A 181 2.75 19.95 12.28
N ALA A 182 1.89 19.44 13.15
CA ALA A 182 1.50 20.12 14.38
C ALA A 182 2.66 20.24 15.37
N SER A 183 3.68 19.38 15.27
CA SER A 183 4.82 19.34 16.21
C SER A 183 6.11 19.95 15.67
N VAL A 184 6.28 20.17 14.35
CA VAL A 184 7.55 20.61 13.74
C VAL A 184 7.31 21.43 12.44
N ARG A 185 8.23 22.39 12.15
CA ARG A 185 8.16 23.29 10.97
C ARG A 185 8.44 22.60 9.62
N ALA A 186 8.21 23.32 8.52
CA ALA A 186 8.14 22.88 7.11
C ALA A 186 9.18 21.87 6.58
N GLY A 187 10.42 21.85 7.07
CA GLY A 187 11.46 20.91 6.60
C GLY A 187 11.21 19.42 6.91
N VAL A 188 10.26 19.13 7.80
CA VAL A 188 9.91 17.76 8.22
C VAL A 188 8.96 17.08 7.23
N TRP A 189 8.24 17.85 6.42
CA TRP A 189 7.25 17.33 5.49
C TRP A 189 7.82 16.33 4.48
N ASP A 190 8.93 16.67 3.82
CA ASP A 190 9.59 15.81 2.85
C ASP A 190 10.13 14.52 3.49
N SER A 191 10.71 14.69 4.68
CA SER A 191 11.26 13.57 5.43
C SER A 191 10.20 12.59 5.92
N ALA A 192 9.02 13.08 6.31
CA ALA A 192 7.87 12.24 6.63
C ALA A 192 7.34 11.52 5.38
N GLY A 193 7.29 12.21 4.23
CA GLY A 193 6.94 11.61 2.95
C GLY A 193 7.91 10.50 2.54
N ASP A 194 9.22 10.72 2.67
CA ASP A 194 10.25 9.71 2.42
C ASP A 194 10.07 8.47 3.33
N SER A 195 9.69 8.67 4.59
CA SER A 195 9.43 7.58 5.54
C SER A 195 8.19 6.77 5.14
N VAL A 196 7.10 7.42 4.71
CA VAL A 196 5.90 6.75 4.18
C VAL A 196 6.23 6.01 2.89
N GLY A 197 7.01 6.60 1.98
CA GLY A 197 7.45 5.98 0.75
C GLY A 197 8.28 4.72 0.99
N ALA A 198 9.25 4.79 1.91
CA ALA A 198 10.05 3.63 2.29
C ALA A 198 9.24 2.54 2.99
N TYR A 199 8.24 2.90 3.81
CA TYR A 199 7.30 1.93 4.38
C TYR A 199 6.52 1.22 3.26
N ALA A 200 5.95 1.96 2.31
CA ALA A 200 5.25 1.39 1.18
C ALA A 200 6.17 0.50 0.32
N GLY A 201 7.42 0.91 0.07
CA GLY A 201 8.43 0.09 -0.61
C GLY A 201 8.71 -1.22 0.13
N GLY A 202 8.74 -1.19 1.45
CA GLY A 202 8.93 -2.38 2.29
C GLY A 202 7.79 -3.42 2.23
N LEU A 203 6.67 -3.08 1.62
CA LEU A 203 5.58 -4.02 1.34
C LEU A 203 5.89 -4.96 0.16
N PHE A 204 6.94 -4.68 -0.63
CA PHE A 204 7.34 -5.45 -1.82
C PHE A 204 8.64 -6.26 -1.57
N PRO A 205 8.63 -7.31 -0.75
CA PRO A 205 9.86 -8.03 -0.35
C PRO A 205 10.52 -8.80 -1.50
N ARG A 206 9.84 -8.99 -2.64
CA ARG A 206 10.39 -9.67 -3.82
C ARG A 206 11.16 -8.74 -4.76
N ILE A 207 10.97 -7.43 -4.66
CA ILE A 207 11.76 -6.48 -5.42
C ILE A 207 13.18 -6.47 -4.85
N ARG A 208 14.15 -6.81 -5.69
CA ARG A 208 15.57 -6.92 -5.32
C ARG A 208 16.42 -5.77 -5.83
N ILE A 209 15.97 -5.11 -6.88
CA ILE A 209 16.64 -3.98 -7.50
C ILE A 209 15.66 -2.81 -7.44
N TRP A 210 16.07 -1.75 -6.75
CA TRP A 210 15.31 -0.53 -6.60
C TRP A 210 15.98 0.56 -7.44
N LYS A 211 15.24 1.17 -8.35
CA LYS A 211 15.75 2.28 -9.16
C LYS A 211 16.24 3.41 -8.24
N TYR A 212 17.38 3.97 -8.56
CA TYR A 212 18.09 4.96 -7.74
C TYR A 212 18.63 4.45 -6.37
N ALA A 213 18.56 3.16 -6.12
CA ALA A 213 19.02 2.54 -4.88
C ALA A 213 19.69 1.18 -5.13
N GLU A 214 20.16 0.93 -6.35
CA GLU A 214 20.73 -0.35 -6.80
C GLU A 214 21.93 -0.76 -5.92
N GLU A 215 22.78 0.19 -5.56
CA GLU A 215 23.98 -0.03 -4.75
C GLU A 215 23.68 -0.31 -3.27
N LEU A 216 22.45 -0.04 -2.80
CA LEU A 216 22.06 -0.19 -1.39
C LEU A 216 21.61 -1.62 -1.07
N GLY A 217 21.59 -2.51 -2.06
CA GLY A 217 21.18 -3.90 -1.91
C GLY A 217 19.65 -4.11 -1.94
N PRO A 218 19.20 -5.36 -1.76
CA PRO A 218 17.83 -5.76 -2.07
C PRO A 218 16.77 -5.26 -1.09
N HIS A 219 17.15 -4.74 0.06
CA HIS A 219 16.21 -4.32 1.11
C HIS A 219 16.63 -3.00 1.76
N PRO A 220 16.77 -1.91 1.00
CA PRO A 220 17.27 -0.64 1.52
C PRO A 220 16.34 -0.02 2.58
N TRP A 221 15.05 -0.35 2.54
CA TRP A 221 14.03 0.20 3.45
C TRP A 221 14.03 -0.42 4.85
N ASN A 222 14.71 -1.56 5.06
CA ASN A 222 14.71 -2.29 6.33
C ASN A 222 15.08 -1.46 7.56
N PRO A 223 16.04 -0.53 7.54
CA PRO A 223 16.33 0.30 8.70
C PRO A 223 15.12 1.14 9.13
N LEU A 224 14.43 1.77 8.18
CA LEU A 224 13.20 2.50 8.46
C LEU A 224 12.09 1.58 8.96
N LEU A 225 11.88 0.42 8.33
CA LEU A 225 10.82 -0.51 8.74
C LEU A 225 10.96 -0.95 10.19
N ARG A 226 12.20 -1.18 10.68
CA ARG A 226 12.44 -1.51 12.09
C ARG A 226 12.05 -0.38 13.03
N LEU A 227 12.30 0.86 12.66
CA LEU A 227 11.84 2.03 13.42
C LEU A 227 10.31 2.14 13.35
N TRP A 228 9.73 2.00 12.16
CA TRP A 228 8.28 2.10 11.92
C TRP A 228 7.48 1.11 12.75
N TYR A 229 7.88 -0.17 12.72
CA TYR A 229 7.22 -1.22 13.53
C TYR A 229 7.49 -1.11 15.04
N ALA A 230 8.50 -0.36 15.43
CA ALA A 230 8.75 0.00 16.83
C ALA A 230 7.98 1.25 17.28
N GLY A 231 7.07 1.78 16.47
CA GLY A 231 6.29 2.97 16.79
C GLY A 231 7.08 4.29 16.68
N ILE A 232 8.11 4.31 15.85
CA ILE A 232 9.02 5.46 15.69
C ILE A 232 8.96 5.98 14.25
N VAL A 233 8.75 7.28 14.09
CA VAL A 233 8.83 7.97 12.80
C VAL A 233 10.03 8.92 12.82
N PRO A 234 11.05 8.70 11.96
CA PRO A 234 12.16 9.64 11.84
C PRO A 234 11.78 10.84 10.99
N SER A 235 12.32 12.00 11.33
CA SER A 235 12.27 13.21 10.52
C SER A 235 13.62 13.95 10.53
N PHE A 236 13.85 14.73 9.47
CA PHE A 236 15.06 15.53 9.30
C PHE A 236 14.67 16.95 8.85
N ASP A 237 15.16 17.97 9.52
CA ASP A 237 14.82 19.36 9.22
C ASP A 237 15.89 20.11 8.40
N GLY A 238 16.88 19.39 7.91
CA GLY A 238 18.03 19.97 7.20
C GLY A 238 19.30 20.03 8.08
N ASN A 239 19.16 20.00 9.40
CA ASN A 239 20.28 20.10 10.35
C ASN A 239 20.33 18.89 11.29
N GLU A 240 19.20 18.51 11.86
CA GLU A 240 19.11 17.48 12.88
C GLU A 240 18.02 16.46 12.56
N TRP A 241 18.27 15.23 13.01
CA TRP A 241 17.27 14.17 13.02
C TRP A 241 16.43 14.22 14.29
N ARG A 242 15.15 13.90 14.14
CA ARG A 242 14.23 13.71 15.26
C ARG A 242 13.53 12.36 15.12
N LEU A 243 13.29 11.72 16.26
CA LEU A 243 12.46 10.53 16.34
C LEU A 243 11.17 10.90 17.07
N HIS A 244 10.05 10.57 16.42
CA HIS A 244 8.72 10.86 16.92
C HIS A 244 8.00 9.58 17.31
N ALA A 245 7.20 9.61 18.38
CA ALA A 245 6.35 8.50 18.80
C ALA A 245 5.04 8.97 19.43
N GLY A 246 4.09 8.03 19.48
CA GLY A 246 2.77 8.23 20.07
C GLY A 246 1.84 9.11 19.26
N PRO A 247 0.53 9.20 19.63
CA PRO A 247 -0.51 9.82 18.83
C PRO A 247 -0.32 11.32 18.55
N LYS A 248 0.49 11.99 19.35
CA LYS A 248 0.82 13.41 19.17
C LYS A 248 2.17 13.63 18.46
N ALA A 249 2.77 12.57 17.94
CA ALA A 249 4.11 12.59 17.33
C ALA A 249 5.15 13.33 18.19
N ALA A 250 5.14 13.07 19.50
CA ALA A 250 6.06 13.71 20.43
C ALA A 250 7.52 13.40 20.05
N ILE A 251 8.40 14.38 20.12
CA ILE A 251 9.83 14.18 19.92
C ILE A 251 10.39 13.43 21.14
N ILE A 252 10.85 12.20 20.92
CA ILE A 252 11.42 11.32 21.96
C ILE A 252 12.95 11.25 21.90
N TRP A 253 13.53 11.76 20.82
CA TRP A 253 14.97 11.92 20.64
C TRP A 253 15.27 12.95 19.55
N GLN A 254 16.38 13.68 19.68
CA GLN A 254 16.87 14.66 18.71
C GLN A 254 18.40 14.67 18.72
N GLY A 255 19.03 14.80 17.54
CA GLY A 255 20.48 14.88 17.41
C GLY A 255 20.97 14.58 16.00
N SER A 256 22.29 14.48 15.85
CA SER A 256 22.97 14.11 14.61
C SER A 256 23.31 12.61 14.61
N VAL A 257 23.35 11.98 13.42
CA VAL A 257 23.72 10.58 13.21
C VAL A 257 24.66 10.44 12.01
#